data_dc82a07904e448695b4dced51311cf02
#
_entry.id   dc82a07904e448695b4dced51311cf02
#
_cell.length_a   1.000
_cell.length_b   1.000
_cell.length_c   1.000
_cell.angle_alpha   90.00
_cell.angle_beta   90.00
_cell.angle_gamma   90.00
#
_symmetry.space_group_name_H-M   'P 1'
#
loop_
_entity.id
_entity.type
_entity.pdbx_description
1 polymer ?
#
loop_
_entity_poly.entity_id
_entity_poly.type
_entity_poly.pdbx_seq_one_letter_code
_entity_poly.pdbx_strand_id
1 'polypeptide(L)'
;SLNATVPVFAMIILGMLFKKIGIIDAVFASKMNKFVFLIPLPVLLFKDLATLDFKEIWDTKFVLFCFFITIFSILIVTILSFLLKNKKNQGEFIQASYRSSAALLGIALIQNVYGKATMAPLMIIGSVPLYNIMAVVVLSFFSPERKGISKEMWMKTLKGIITNPILIGIVIGLCWSLLHLP
;
A
#
# COMPACT_ATOMS: atom_id res chain seq x y z
N SER A 1 20.98 -10.29 5.12
CA SER A 1 19.71 -10.17 4.32
C SER A 1 18.92 -11.49 4.30
N LEU A 2 19.54 -12.67 4.20
CA LEU A 2 18.82 -13.97 4.21
C LEU A 2 18.00 -14.17 5.50
N ASN A 3 18.54 -13.83 6.65
CA ASN A 3 17.87 -13.98 7.95
C ASN A 3 16.57 -13.14 8.06
N ALA A 4 16.41 -12.09 7.27
CA ALA A 4 15.21 -11.26 7.27
C ALA A 4 14.16 -11.75 6.27
N THR A 5 14.59 -12.33 5.16
CA THR A 5 13.67 -12.81 4.11
C THR A 5 13.16 -14.22 4.37
N VAL A 6 13.99 -15.10 4.94
CA VAL A 6 13.61 -16.48 5.26
C VAL A 6 12.32 -16.58 6.10
N PRO A 7 12.14 -15.82 7.20
CA PRO A 7 10.89 -15.90 7.98
C PRO A 7 9.65 -15.54 7.16
N VAL A 8 9.74 -14.52 6.29
CA VAL A 8 8.62 -14.10 5.43
C VAL A 8 8.25 -15.21 4.44
N PHE A 9 9.24 -15.79 3.77
CA PHE A 9 9.00 -16.91 2.85
C PHE A 9 8.51 -18.16 3.58
N ALA A 10 9.04 -18.44 4.77
CA ALA A 10 8.57 -19.57 5.59
C ALA A 10 7.07 -19.41 5.95
N MET A 11 6.64 -18.19 6.33
CA MET A 11 5.22 -17.92 6.60
C MET A 11 4.35 -18.08 5.36
N ILE A 12 4.83 -17.67 4.18
CA ILE A 12 4.12 -17.87 2.91
C ILE A 12 3.96 -19.37 2.63
N ILE A 13 5.05 -20.15 2.75
CA ILE A 13 5.04 -21.61 2.55
C ILE A 13 4.09 -22.29 3.54
N LEU A 14 4.13 -21.91 4.82
CA LEU A 14 3.20 -22.41 5.83
C LEU A 14 1.75 -22.10 5.48
N GLY A 15 1.46 -20.87 5.02
CA GLY A 15 0.12 -20.50 4.57
C GLY A 15 -0.37 -21.34 3.40
N MET A 16 0.52 -21.62 2.43
CA MET A 16 0.22 -22.53 1.30
C MET A 16 -0.02 -23.97 1.77
N LEU A 17 0.76 -24.43 2.74
CA LEU A 17 0.61 -25.77 3.33
C LEU A 17 -0.74 -25.89 4.05
N PHE A 18 -1.11 -24.91 4.90
CA PHE A 18 -2.38 -24.87 5.60
C PHE A 18 -3.58 -24.82 4.64
N LYS A 19 -3.44 -24.12 3.52
CA LYS A 19 -4.44 -24.15 2.46
C LYS A 19 -4.56 -25.54 1.83
N LYS A 20 -3.43 -26.20 1.58
CA LYS A 20 -3.40 -27.58 0.97
C LYS A 20 -4.00 -28.63 1.90
N ILE A 21 -3.78 -28.49 3.22
CA ILE A 21 -4.32 -29.40 4.25
C ILE A 21 -5.81 -29.11 4.54
N GLY A 22 -6.35 -27.98 4.03
CA GLY A 22 -7.76 -27.61 4.23
C GLY A 22 -8.05 -26.85 5.54
N ILE A 23 -7.03 -26.47 6.31
CA ILE A 23 -7.19 -25.64 7.52
C ILE A 23 -7.59 -24.20 7.16
N ILE A 24 -7.08 -23.67 6.04
CA ILE A 24 -7.35 -22.34 5.53
C ILE A 24 -8.01 -22.46 4.17
N ASP A 25 -9.23 -21.93 4.05
CA ASP A 25 -9.90 -21.76 2.76
C ASP A 25 -9.77 -20.33 2.21
N ALA A 26 -10.21 -20.13 0.98
CA ALA A 26 -10.15 -18.81 0.34
C ALA A 26 -11.05 -17.76 1.03
N VAL A 27 -12.15 -18.20 1.62
CA VAL A 27 -13.10 -17.32 2.33
C VAL A 27 -12.48 -16.84 3.65
N PHE A 28 -11.86 -17.76 4.40
CA PHE A 28 -11.12 -17.43 5.62
C PHE A 28 -9.96 -16.47 5.33
N ALA A 29 -9.14 -16.78 4.32
CA ALA A 29 -8.03 -15.92 3.93
C ALA A 29 -8.50 -14.50 3.56
N SER A 30 -9.62 -14.38 2.83
CA SER A 30 -10.21 -13.09 2.47
C SER A 30 -10.69 -12.31 3.70
N LYS A 31 -11.39 -12.98 4.63
CA LYS A 31 -11.84 -12.37 5.88
C LYS A 31 -10.67 -11.93 6.77
N MET A 32 -9.63 -12.75 6.89
CA MET A 32 -8.41 -12.41 7.64
C MET A 32 -7.67 -11.24 7.04
N ASN A 33 -7.51 -11.20 5.71
CA ASN A 33 -6.93 -10.04 5.03
C ASN A 33 -7.71 -8.75 5.33
N LYS A 34 -9.04 -8.82 5.25
CA LYS A 34 -9.90 -7.67 5.56
C LYS A 34 -9.75 -7.24 7.02
N PHE A 35 -9.74 -8.19 7.95
CA PHE A 35 -9.54 -7.92 9.38
C PHE A 35 -8.19 -7.24 9.64
N VAL A 36 -7.09 -7.81 9.12
CA VAL A 36 -5.74 -7.26 9.30
C VAL A 36 -5.64 -5.85 8.73
N PHE A 37 -6.23 -5.61 7.57
CA PHE A 37 -6.22 -4.30 6.92
C PHE A 37 -7.04 -3.24 7.69
N LEU A 38 -8.15 -3.64 8.31
CA LEU A 38 -9.07 -2.72 9.00
C LEU A 38 -8.64 -2.38 10.42
N ILE A 39 -8.00 -3.30 11.15
CA ILE A 39 -7.73 -3.16 12.58
C ILE A 39 -6.24 -3.24 12.92
N PRO A 40 -5.54 -4.38 12.80
CA PRO A 40 -4.15 -4.48 13.23
C PRO A 40 -3.20 -3.49 12.55
N LEU A 41 -3.30 -3.31 11.23
CA LEU A 41 -2.41 -2.41 10.50
C LEU A 41 -2.58 -0.93 10.87
N PRO A 42 -3.80 -0.36 10.89
CA PRO A 42 -4.00 1.01 11.37
C PRO A 42 -3.52 1.23 12.80
N VAL A 43 -3.79 0.26 13.71
CA VAL A 43 -3.35 0.34 15.11
C VAL A 43 -1.83 0.26 15.23
N LEU A 44 -1.18 -0.61 14.46
CA LEU A 44 0.28 -0.71 14.41
C LEU A 44 0.90 0.63 13.98
N LEU A 45 0.43 1.19 12.87
CA LEU A 45 0.95 2.46 12.34
C LEU A 45 0.65 3.65 13.26
N PHE A 46 -0.53 3.65 13.89
CA PHE A 46 -0.85 4.62 14.94
C PHE A 46 0.17 4.52 16.09
N LYS A 47 0.38 3.31 16.63
CA LYS A 47 1.31 3.07 17.73
C LYS A 47 2.73 3.51 17.36
N ASP A 48 3.21 3.08 16.18
CA ASP A 48 4.56 3.41 15.72
C ASP A 48 4.78 4.92 15.62
N LEU A 49 3.76 5.67 15.18
CA LEU A 49 3.85 7.13 15.06
C LEU A 49 3.60 7.87 16.38
N ALA A 50 2.64 7.41 17.18
CA ALA A 50 2.28 8.05 18.45
C ALA A 50 3.43 7.99 19.48
N THR A 51 4.28 6.96 19.40
CA THR A 51 5.42 6.76 20.33
C THR A 51 6.70 7.46 19.89
N LEU A 52 6.70 8.13 18.73
CA LEU A 52 7.88 8.76 18.15
C LEU A 52 7.73 10.30 18.17
N ASP A 53 8.84 11.03 18.29
CA ASP A 53 8.81 12.48 18.11
C ASP A 53 8.65 12.80 16.60
N PHE A 54 7.51 13.41 16.25
CA PHE A 54 7.20 13.76 14.87
C PHE A 54 8.28 14.63 14.20
N LYS A 55 8.89 15.55 14.96
CA LYS A 55 9.92 16.46 14.43
C LYS A 55 11.19 15.74 14.05
N GLU A 56 11.52 14.64 14.75
CA GLU A 56 12.70 13.84 14.47
C GLU A 56 12.49 12.89 13.28
N ILE A 57 11.24 12.47 13.03
CA ILE A 57 10.94 11.44 12.04
C ILE A 57 10.54 12.04 10.70
N TRP A 58 9.89 13.22 10.71
CA TRP A 58 9.37 13.81 9.50
C TRP A 58 10.48 14.19 8.53
N ASP A 59 10.58 13.45 7.46
CA ASP A 59 11.50 13.72 6.35
C ASP A 59 10.72 14.03 5.08
N THR A 60 10.55 15.34 4.81
CA THR A 60 9.89 15.83 3.60
C THR A 60 10.59 15.35 2.34
N LYS A 61 11.94 15.26 2.34
CA LYS A 61 12.70 14.78 1.19
C LYS A 61 12.38 13.32 0.87
N PHE A 62 12.27 12.49 1.91
CA PHE A 62 11.90 11.10 1.77
C PHE A 62 10.47 10.92 1.26
N VAL A 63 9.50 11.67 1.78
CA VAL A 63 8.11 11.64 1.30
C VAL A 63 8.03 12.07 -0.17
N LEU A 64 8.69 13.16 -0.54
CA LEU A 64 8.77 13.62 -1.93
C LEU A 64 9.48 12.60 -2.83
N PHE A 65 10.56 12.01 -2.35
CA PHE A 65 11.24 10.93 -3.07
C PHE A 65 10.28 9.76 -3.35
N CYS A 66 9.55 9.28 -2.36
CA CYS A 66 8.56 8.22 -2.52
C CYS A 66 7.46 8.61 -3.52
N PHE A 67 7.01 9.85 -3.47
CA PHE A 67 6.02 10.38 -4.40
C PHE A 67 6.54 10.40 -5.85
N PHE A 68 7.69 11.00 -6.08
CA PHE A 68 8.26 11.12 -7.42
C PHE A 68 8.69 9.78 -8.01
N ILE A 69 9.31 8.89 -7.22
CA ILE A 69 9.69 7.56 -7.69
C ILE A 69 8.46 6.72 -8.06
N THR A 70 7.35 6.91 -7.35
CA THR A 70 6.07 6.27 -7.68
C THR A 70 5.53 6.77 -9.02
N ILE A 71 5.53 8.10 -9.26
CA ILE A 71 5.14 8.66 -10.57
C ILE A 71 6.04 8.09 -11.67
N PHE A 72 7.33 8.09 -11.46
CA PHE A 72 8.31 7.59 -12.43
C PHE A 72 8.08 6.10 -12.75
N SER A 73 7.82 5.29 -11.74
CA SER A 73 7.46 3.87 -11.91
C SER A 73 6.19 3.71 -12.75
N ILE A 74 5.15 4.50 -12.47
CA ILE A 74 3.90 4.46 -13.23
C ILE A 74 4.13 4.85 -14.69
N LEU A 75 4.92 5.88 -14.96
CA LEU A 75 5.26 6.32 -16.31
C LEU A 75 6.00 5.23 -17.07
N ILE A 76 7.05 4.64 -16.49
CA ILE A 76 7.80 3.54 -17.12
C ILE A 76 6.90 2.38 -17.48
N VAL A 77 6.09 1.92 -16.52
CA VAL A 77 5.19 0.78 -16.76
C VAL A 77 4.14 1.12 -17.82
N THR A 78 3.65 2.36 -17.83
CA THR A 78 2.72 2.83 -18.87
C THR A 78 3.37 2.78 -20.25
N ILE A 79 4.61 3.26 -20.39
CA ILE A 79 5.36 3.19 -21.64
C ILE A 79 5.59 1.72 -22.06
N LEU A 80 6.03 0.87 -21.12
CA LEU A 80 6.24 -0.55 -21.39
C LEU A 80 4.94 -1.27 -21.80
N SER A 81 3.80 -0.82 -21.29
CA SER A 81 2.49 -1.40 -21.63
C SER A 81 2.12 -1.24 -23.11
N PHE A 82 2.70 -0.27 -23.82
CA PHE A 82 2.49 -0.12 -25.25
C PHE A 82 3.12 -1.25 -26.07
N LEU A 83 4.09 -1.98 -25.51
CA LEU A 83 4.69 -3.17 -26.13
C LEU A 83 3.80 -4.41 -26.06
N LEU A 84 2.72 -4.39 -25.26
CA LEU A 84 1.79 -5.50 -25.15
C LEU A 84 1.07 -5.74 -26.48
N LYS A 85 1.07 -6.99 -26.92
CA LYS A 85 0.31 -7.41 -28.11
C LYS A 85 -1.20 -7.29 -27.91
N ASN A 86 -1.69 -7.64 -26.72
CA ASN A 86 -3.11 -7.57 -26.37
C ASN A 86 -3.39 -6.33 -25.51
N LYS A 87 -4.08 -5.35 -26.11
CA LYS A 87 -4.44 -4.09 -25.44
C LYS A 87 -5.65 -4.20 -24.50
N LYS A 88 -6.37 -5.33 -24.53
CA LYS A 88 -7.62 -5.48 -23.77
C LYS A 88 -7.41 -5.35 -22.26
N ASN A 89 -6.29 -5.84 -21.75
CA ASN A 89 -5.95 -5.82 -20.32
C ASN A 89 -4.79 -4.86 -20.02
N GLN A 90 -4.61 -3.83 -20.84
CA GLN A 90 -3.49 -2.89 -20.69
C GLN A 90 -3.58 -2.11 -19.38
N GLY A 91 -4.78 -1.68 -19.00
CA GLY A 91 -5.02 -0.94 -17.75
C GLY A 91 -4.71 -1.78 -16.52
N GLU A 92 -5.17 -3.03 -16.50
CA GLU A 92 -4.91 -3.98 -15.42
C GLU A 92 -3.42 -4.31 -15.30
N PHE A 93 -2.74 -4.49 -16.43
CA PHE A 93 -1.30 -4.72 -16.45
C PHE A 93 -0.54 -3.54 -15.85
N ILE A 94 -0.85 -2.31 -16.25
CA ILE A 94 -0.22 -1.11 -15.69
C ILE A 94 -0.45 -1.06 -14.18
N GLN A 95 -1.71 -1.22 -13.74
CA GLN A 95 -2.04 -1.16 -12.32
C GLN A 95 -1.38 -2.27 -11.50
N ALA A 96 -1.37 -3.50 -11.99
CA ALA A 96 -0.73 -4.62 -11.31
C ALA A 96 0.80 -4.47 -11.19
N SER A 97 1.42 -3.79 -12.15
CA SER A 97 2.88 -3.64 -12.19
C SER A 97 3.41 -2.56 -11.26
N TYR A 98 2.72 -1.40 -11.11
CA TYR A 98 3.22 -0.34 -10.22
C TYR A 98 2.71 -0.47 -8.78
N ARG A 99 1.57 -1.13 -8.56
CA ARG A 99 0.95 -1.20 -7.25
C ARG A 99 1.65 -2.21 -6.35
N SER A 100 2.49 -1.72 -5.46
CA SER A 100 3.17 -2.55 -4.48
C SER A 100 2.31 -2.81 -3.23
N SER A 101 2.61 -3.90 -2.51
CA SER A 101 2.04 -4.19 -1.19
C SER A 101 2.89 -3.57 -0.07
N ALA A 102 3.10 -2.24 -0.15
CA ALA A 102 3.97 -1.51 0.77
C ALA A 102 3.53 -1.65 2.24
N ALA A 103 2.22 -1.57 2.50
CA ALA A 103 1.69 -1.64 3.86
C ALA A 103 1.74 -3.05 4.48
N LEU A 104 1.60 -4.12 3.70
CA LEU A 104 1.61 -5.49 4.25
C LEU A 104 3.00 -6.11 4.21
N LEU A 105 3.54 -6.32 3.00
CA LEU A 105 4.82 -6.98 2.82
C LEU A 105 5.99 -6.05 3.12
N GLY A 106 5.89 -4.78 2.73
CA GLY A 106 6.95 -3.80 2.93
C GLY A 106 7.25 -3.56 4.41
N ILE A 107 6.23 -3.33 5.23
CA ILE A 107 6.40 -3.14 6.69
C ILE A 107 7.00 -4.39 7.32
N ALA A 108 6.46 -5.57 7.04
CA ALA A 108 6.98 -6.82 7.59
C ALA A 108 8.46 -7.05 7.24
N LEU A 109 8.83 -6.78 5.98
CA LEU A 109 10.21 -6.91 5.53
C LEU A 109 11.14 -5.90 6.21
N ILE A 110 10.74 -4.63 6.29
CA ILE A 110 11.52 -3.57 6.94
C ILE A 110 11.70 -3.88 8.42
N GLN A 111 10.66 -4.31 9.13
CA GLN A 111 10.74 -4.71 10.53
C GLN A 111 11.69 -5.90 10.74
N ASN A 112 11.66 -6.89 9.87
CA ASN A 112 12.57 -8.04 9.95
C ASN A 112 14.04 -7.68 9.66
N VAL A 113 14.29 -6.68 8.81
CA VAL A 113 15.66 -6.24 8.45
C VAL A 113 16.23 -5.30 9.49
N TYR A 114 15.45 -4.31 9.90
CA TYR A 114 15.92 -3.18 10.70
C TYR A 114 15.40 -3.19 12.16
N GLY A 115 14.54 -4.13 12.52
CA GLY A 115 13.90 -4.21 13.84
C GLY A 115 12.85 -3.14 14.08
N LYS A 116 12.80 -2.09 13.26
CA LYS A 116 11.85 -0.97 13.32
C LYS A 116 11.41 -0.57 11.91
N ALA A 117 10.15 -0.22 11.74
CA ALA A 117 9.60 0.26 10.47
C ALA A 117 9.25 1.76 10.52
N THR A 118 10.07 2.56 11.19
CA THR A 118 9.83 3.98 11.47
C THR A 118 9.54 4.83 10.24
N MET A 119 10.19 4.52 9.11
CA MET A 119 10.01 5.24 7.85
C MET A 119 8.83 4.72 7.00
N ALA A 120 8.25 3.58 7.36
CA ALA A 120 7.15 2.99 6.59
C ALA A 120 5.91 3.88 6.50
N PRO A 121 5.45 4.58 7.56
CA PRO A 121 4.34 5.52 7.48
C PRO A 121 4.59 6.65 6.48
N LEU A 122 5.80 7.20 6.44
CA LEU A 122 6.16 8.29 5.50
C LEU A 122 6.13 7.79 4.04
N MET A 123 6.62 6.58 3.79
CA MET A 123 6.52 5.93 2.48
C MET A 123 5.05 5.73 2.08
N ILE A 124 4.19 5.31 3.00
CA ILE A 124 2.76 5.11 2.75
C ILE A 124 2.09 6.44 2.40
N ILE A 125 2.37 7.51 3.15
CA ILE A 125 1.85 8.86 2.86
C ILE A 125 2.26 9.31 1.46
N GLY A 126 3.52 9.10 1.08
CA GLY A 126 4.05 9.53 -0.23
C GLY A 126 3.51 8.72 -1.41
N SER A 127 3.17 7.44 -1.25
CA SER A 127 2.85 6.55 -2.36
C SER A 127 1.39 6.09 -2.43
N VAL A 128 0.75 5.74 -1.31
CA VAL A 128 -0.58 5.09 -1.34
C VAL A 128 -1.71 5.98 -1.85
N PRO A 129 -1.82 7.27 -1.49
CA PRO A 129 -2.82 8.16 -2.09
C PRO A 129 -2.66 8.22 -3.62
N LEU A 130 -1.40 8.29 -4.09
CA LEU A 130 -1.10 8.34 -5.51
C LEU A 130 -1.49 7.03 -6.22
N TYR A 131 -1.26 5.86 -5.61
CA TYR A 131 -1.72 4.58 -6.15
C TYR A 131 -3.24 4.56 -6.37
N ASN A 132 -4.02 5.09 -5.43
CA ASN A 132 -5.48 5.10 -5.54
C ASN A 132 -5.98 6.06 -6.63
N ILE A 133 -5.38 7.26 -6.73
CA ILE A 133 -5.69 8.24 -7.77
C ILE A 133 -5.35 7.65 -9.14
N MET A 134 -4.14 7.14 -9.30
CA MET A 134 -3.65 6.62 -10.58
C MET A 134 -4.35 5.34 -10.99
N ALA A 135 -4.87 4.53 -10.06
CA ALA A 135 -5.69 3.38 -10.40
C ALA A 135 -6.95 3.81 -11.17
N VAL A 136 -7.64 4.86 -10.70
CA VAL A 136 -8.82 5.38 -11.40
C VAL A 136 -8.45 5.96 -12.77
N VAL A 137 -7.39 6.76 -12.82
CA VAL A 137 -6.92 7.36 -14.08
C VAL A 137 -6.56 6.27 -15.09
N VAL A 138 -5.68 5.36 -14.72
CA VAL A 138 -5.19 4.29 -15.63
C VAL A 138 -6.34 3.40 -16.11
N LEU A 139 -7.18 2.91 -15.20
CA LEU A 139 -8.30 2.04 -15.58
C LEU A 139 -9.32 2.76 -16.45
N SER A 140 -9.53 4.07 -16.27
CA SER A 140 -10.45 4.85 -17.10
C SER A 140 -9.90 5.09 -18.51
N PHE A 141 -8.62 5.38 -18.65
CA PHE A 141 -8.00 5.66 -19.95
C PHE A 141 -7.71 4.40 -20.79
N PHE A 142 -7.33 3.32 -20.13
CA PHE A 142 -6.93 2.06 -20.77
C PHE A 142 -7.99 0.97 -20.72
N SER A 143 -9.21 1.28 -20.23
CA SER A 143 -10.34 0.36 -20.29
C SER A 143 -10.79 0.13 -21.75
N PRO A 144 -11.16 -1.11 -22.13
CA PRO A 144 -11.73 -1.39 -23.43
C PRO A 144 -12.98 -0.56 -23.75
N GLU A 145 -13.77 -0.25 -22.73
CA GLU A 145 -15.03 0.52 -22.87
C GLU A 145 -14.82 2.04 -22.87
N ARG A 146 -13.58 2.52 -22.67
CA ARG A 146 -13.20 3.95 -22.60
C ARG A 146 -14.25 4.81 -21.88
N LYS A 147 -14.67 4.37 -20.70
CA LYS A 147 -15.52 5.18 -19.83
C LYS A 147 -14.67 6.33 -19.33
N GLY A 148 -14.90 7.53 -19.83
CA GLY A 148 -14.19 8.73 -19.39
C GLY A 148 -14.24 8.90 -17.87
N ILE A 149 -13.35 9.70 -17.31
CA ILE A 149 -13.31 9.97 -15.88
C ILE A 149 -14.55 10.76 -15.49
N SER A 150 -15.47 10.11 -14.77
CA SER A 150 -16.66 10.77 -14.26
C SER A 150 -16.40 11.45 -12.91
N LYS A 151 -17.18 12.50 -12.60
CA LYS A 151 -17.15 13.17 -11.30
C LYS A 151 -17.43 12.18 -10.16
N GLU A 152 -18.30 11.21 -10.38
CA GLU A 152 -18.63 10.17 -9.41
C GLU A 152 -17.44 9.26 -9.10
N MET A 153 -16.63 8.90 -10.10
CA MET A 153 -15.40 8.12 -9.91
C MET A 153 -14.39 8.90 -9.07
N TRP A 154 -14.20 10.19 -9.32
CA TRP A 154 -13.33 11.05 -8.51
C TRP A 154 -13.82 11.15 -7.08
N MET A 155 -15.12 11.39 -6.86
CA MET A 155 -15.72 11.44 -5.53
C MET A 155 -15.54 10.12 -4.77
N LYS A 156 -15.75 8.98 -5.43
CA LYS A 156 -15.55 7.66 -4.85
C LYS A 156 -14.07 7.42 -4.48
N THR A 157 -13.14 7.84 -5.34
CA THR A 157 -11.71 7.72 -5.08
C THR A 157 -11.29 8.58 -3.89
N LEU A 158 -11.71 9.84 -3.87
CA LEU A 158 -11.41 10.76 -2.77
C LEU A 158 -11.99 10.25 -1.45
N LYS A 159 -13.24 9.79 -1.46
CA LYS A 159 -13.86 9.14 -0.30
C LYS A 159 -13.06 7.92 0.14
N GLY A 160 -12.63 7.06 -0.81
CA GLY A 160 -11.81 5.89 -0.51
C GLY A 160 -10.45 6.22 0.11
N ILE A 161 -9.83 7.35 -0.26
CA ILE A 161 -8.59 7.85 0.36
C ILE A 161 -8.87 8.32 1.79
N ILE A 162 -9.86 9.19 1.98
CA ILE A 162 -10.20 9.78 3.29
C ILE A 162 -10.68 8.71 4.28
N THR A 163 -11.42 7.70 3.80
CA THR A 163 -11.91 6.59 4.63
C THR A 163 -10.96 5.40 4.71
N ASN A 164 -9.75 5.53 4.18
CA ASN A 164 -8.76 4.45 4.25
C ASN A 164 -8.28 4.26 5.70
N PRO A 165 -8.52 3.10 6.33
CA PRO A 165 -8.20 2.89 7.74
C PRO A 165 -6.70 3.03 8.04
N ILE A 166 -5.84 2.67 7.10
CA ILE A 166 -4.38 2.84 7.24
C ILE A 166 -4.02 4.33 7.28
N LEU A 167 -4.56 5.14 6.37
CA LEU A 167 -4.31 6.58 6.35
C LEU A 167 -4.89 7.27 7.59
N ILE A 168 -6.06 6.83 8.05
CA ILE A 168 -6.66 7.32 9.30
C ILE A 168 -5.74 7.01 10.49
N GLY A 169 -5.25 5.77 10.62
CA GLY A 169 -4.30 5.40 11.66
C GLY A 169 -3.03 6.24 11.66
N ILE A 170 -2.48 6.51 10.47
CA ILE A 170 -1.30 7.37 10.28
C ILE A 170 -1.62 8.80 10.73
N VAL A 171 -2.72 9.40 10.25
CA VAL A 171 -3.09 10.79 10.58
C VAL A 171 -3.33 10.95 12.09
N ILE A 172 -4.05 10.03 12.72
CA ILE A 172 -4.30 10.07 14.16
C ILE A 172 -2.97 9.91 14.93
N GLY A 173 -2.10 8.99 14.52
CA GLY A 173 -0.77 8.81 15.14
C GLY A 173 0.11 10.05 15.03
N LEU A 174 0.12 10.71 13.86
CA LEU A 174 0.82 11.98 13.67
C LEU A 174 0.26 13.10 14.55
N CYS A 175 -1.07 13.23 14.63
CA CYS A 175 -1.71 14.22 15.50
C CYS A 175 -1.37 13.94 16.98
N TRP A 176 -1.38 12.69 17.40
CA TRP A 176 -1.03 12.28 18.76
C TRP A 176 0.40 12.68 19.13
N SER A 177 1.35 12.36 18.25
CA SER A 177 2.75 12.75 18.40
C SER A 177 2.96 14.26 18.42
N LEU A 178 2.29 15.02 17.54
CA LEU A 178 2.37 16.49 17.50
C LEU A 178 1.81 17.17 18.77
N LEU A 179 0.79 16.58 19.37
CA LEU A 179 0.16 17.08 20.59
C LEU A 179 0.91 16.63 21.87
N HIS A 180 1.98 15.85 21.71
CA HIS A 180 2.76 15.28 22.83
C HIS A 180 1.86 14.57 23.87
N LEU A 181 0.82 13.87 23.40
CA LEU A 181 -0.08 13.15 24.28
C LEU A 181 0.61 11.90 24.85
N PRO A 182 0.35 11.55 26.14
CA PRO A 182 0.98 10.42 26.81
C PRO A 182 0.54 9.06 26.23
#